data_6f57fccba584eec6fe8c3db30af9d362
#
_entry.id   6f57fccba584eec6fe8c3db30af9d362
#
_cell.length_a   1.000
_cell.length_b   1.000
_cell.length_c   1.000
_cell.angle_alpha   90.00
_cell.angle_beta   90.00
_cell.angle_gamma   90.00
#
_symmetry.space_group_name_H-M   'P 1'
#
loop_
_entity.id
_entity.type
_entity.pdbx_description
1 polymer ?
#
loop_
_entity_poly.entity_id
_entity_poly.type
_entity_poly.pdbx_seq_one_letter_code
_entity_poly.pdbx_strand_id
1 'polypeptide(L)'
;MRILLILAVLVILLSGCAATDSALPVNTLRQIPREERVPLMVLNFKNSSLKNSANEYQPWEFGIPSMIMTDLESIGLFNILSWERLKDISAQLKFQYQGMVDEDQAVEVGRLAAARFLLTGNFMIIRQTLRIEVKVFSVESGIQIGASAVTGKIDQFFELEKKLVIGMTAYLGTVLTVDEKSRLLQNVETTSIDASLNNYAGEVALRKADQLKVQGRKDLAKELIQQAQAKFEKALEHDPNYQRAKKNLAGLAMAVPMTL
;
A
#
# COMPACT_ATOMS: atom_id res chain seq x y z
N MET A 1 27.03 -49.85 55.95
CA MET A 1 25.73 -49.89 55.26
C MET A 1 24.97 -48.55 55.26
N ARG A 2 25.12 -47.69 56.26
CA ARG A 2 24.41 -46.33 56.28
C ARG A 2 25.11 -45.23 55.47
N ILE A 3 26.42 -45.32 55.27
CA ILE A 3 27.17 -44.28 54.48
C ILE A 3 26.99 -44.47 52.97
N LEU A 4 26.80 -45.70 52.48
CA LEU A 4 26.52 -45.95 51.05
C LEU A 4 25.15 -45.46 50.59
N LEU A 5 24.17 -45.48 51.52
CA LEU A 5 22.82 -44.96 51.21
C LEU A 5 22.77 -43.43 51.10
N ILE A 6 23.62 -42.68 51.80
CA ILE A 6 23.69 -41.22 51.77
C ILE A 6 24.38 -40.76 50.47
N LEU A 7 25.35 -41.46 49.96
CA LEU A 7 25.99 -41.14 48.67
C LEU A 7 25.05 -41.39 47.46
N ALA A 8 24.20 -42.42 47.54
CA ALA A 8 23.23 -42.69 46.47
C ALA A 8 22.12 -41.66 46.39
N VAL A 9 21.71 -41.06 47.51
CA VAL A 9 20.69 -39.98 47.52
C VAL A 9 21.27 -38.64 47.05
N LEU A 10 22.56 -38.38 47.28
CA LEU A 10 23.22 -37.13 46.84
C LEU A 10 23.45 -37.08 45.32
N VAL A 11 23.61 -38.25 44.65
CA VAL A 11 23.78 -38.32 43.19
C VAL A 11 22.46 -38.10 42.43
N ILE A 12 21.31 -38.39 43.06
CA ILE A 12 19.99 -38.20 42.42
C ILE A 12 19.54 -36.73 42.44
N LEU A 13 20.11 -35.89 43.31
CA LEU A 13 19.76 -34.44 43.38
C LEU A 13 20.55 -33.54 42.40
N LEU A 14 21.51 -34.08 41.68
CA LEU A 14 22.28 -33.34 40.65
C LEU A 14 21.83 -33.59 39.23
N SER A 15 20.78 -34.39 39.01
CA SER A 15 20.24 -34.70 37.66
C SER A 15 18.96 -33.95 37.35
N GLY A 16 18.93 -32.64 37.56
CA GLY A 16 17.69 -31.94 37.36
C GLY A 16 17.82 -30.46 37.08
N CYS A 17 18.44 -30.08 35.99
CA CYS A 17 18.14 -28.86 35.25
C CYS A 17 18.76 -29.00 33.87
N ALA A 18 18.21 -29.90 33.05
CA ALA A 18 18.17 -29.63 31.62
C ALA A 18 17.19 -28.48 31.48
N ALA A 19 17.71 -27.26 31.40
CA ALA A 19 16.97 -26.15 30.86
C ALA A 19 16.59 -26.58 29.44
N THR A 20 15.35 -27.02 29.26
CA THR A 20 14.75 -27.02 27.93
C THR A 20 14.73 -25.56 27.52
N ASP A 21 15.70 -25.21 26.70
CA ASP A 21 15.61 -24.04 25.84
C ASP A 21 14.33 -24.22 25.01
N SER A 22 13.21 -23.84 25.61
CA SER A 22 12.00 -23.59 24.85
C SER A 22 12.32 -22.37 24.01
N ALA A 23 12.95 -22.62 22.87
CA ALA A 23 13.05 -21.63 21.81
C ALA A 23 11.63 -21.08 21.65
N LEU A 24 11.45 -19.82 22.02
CA LEU A 24 10.20 -19.10 21.78
C LEU A 24 9.86 -19.35 20.31
N PRO A 25 8.62 -19.68 19.97
CA PRO A 25 8.26 -19.97 18.59
C PRO A 25 8.74 -18.81 17.75
N VAL A 26 9.60 -19.12 16.78
CA VAL A 26 10.04 -18.16 15.77
C VAL A 26 8.78 -17.51 15.26
N ASN A 27 8.71 -16.19 15.39
CA ASN A 27 7.53 -15.40 15.08
C ASN A 27 7.35 -15.39 13.56
N THR A 28 6.78 -16.47 13.02
CA THR A 28 6.61 -16.68 11.59
C THR A 28 5.49 -15.79 11.05
N LEU A 29 5.64 -15.35 9.80
CA LEU A 29 4.58 -14.65 9.07
C LEU A 29 3.31 -15.49 9.07
N ARG A 30 2.18 -14.87 9.40
CA ARG A 30 0.89 -15.55 9.29
C ARG A 30 0.60 -15.83 7.81
N GLN A 31 0.28 -17.08 7.49
CA GLN A 31 -0.12 -17.48 6.15
C GLN A 31 -1.63 -17.68 6.15
N ILE A 32 -2.34 -16.65 5.71
CA ILE A 32 -3.81 -16.69 5.59
C ILE A 32 -4.16 -16.92 4.12
N PRO A 33 -4.96 -17.95 3.78
CA PRO A 33 -5.48 -18.13 2.45
C PRO A 33 -6.16 -16.86 1.93
N ARG A 34 -6.06 -16.59 0.63
CA ARG A 34 -6.53 -15.30 0.07
C ARG A 34 -8.00 -15.04 0.33
N GLU A 35 -8.82 -16.09 0.30
CA GLU A 35 -10.25 -16.07 0.55
C GLU A 35 -10.64 -15.74 2.00
N GLU A 36 -9.72 -16.00 2.94
CA GLU A 36 -9.91 -15.69 4.37
C GLU A 36 -9.35 -14.32 4.75
N ARG A 37 -8.63 -13.66 3.84
CA ARG A 37 -8.06 -12.34 4.09
C ARG A 37 -9.15 -11.29 4.15
N VAL A 38 -8.92 -10.28 4.98
CA VAL A 38 -9.87 -9.18 5.16
C VAL A 38 -9.99 -8.34 3.87
N PRO A 39 -11.19 -8.25 3.26
CA PRO A 39 -11.39 -7.42 2.08
C PRO A 39 -11.22 -5.93 2.42
N LEU A 40 -10.31 -5.27 1.72
CA LEU A 40 -9.94 -3.89 1.96
C LEU A 40 -9.93 -3.11 0.66
N MET A 41 -10.53 -1.93 0.68
CA MET A 41 -10.49 -0.97 -0.40
C MET A 41 -9.69 0.25 0.01
N VAL A 42 -8.83 0.72 -0.89
CA VAL A 42 -8.08 1.97 -0.71
C VAL A 42 -8.44 2.93 -1.82
N LEU A 43 -8.93 4.10 -1.47
CA LEU A 43 -9.26 5.17 -2.42
C LEU A 43 -8.09 6.12 -2.61
N ASN A 44 -8.16 6.92 -3.66
CA ASN A 44 -7.18 7.98 -3.89
C ASN A 44 -7.16 8.98 -2.72
N PHE A 45 -5.97 9.51 -2.45
CA PHE A 45 -5.80 10.53 -1.43
C PHE A 45 -5.97 11.92 -2.05
N LYS A 46 -6.42 12.87 -1.22
CA LYS A 46 -6.55 14.25 -1.62
C LYS A 46 -5.25 15.00 -1.40
N ASN A 47 -4.77 15.68 -2.43
CA ASN A 47 -3.68 16.63 -2.27
C ASN A 47 -4.22 17.97 -1.74
N SER A 48 -3.90 18.30 -0.50
CA SER A 48 -4.28 19.55 0.17
C SER A 48 -3.12 20.56 0.24
N SER A 49 -2.07 20.35 -0.56
CA SER A 49 -0.91 21.25 -0.63
C SER A 49 -1.27 22.60 -1.22
N LEU A 50 -0.47 23.63 -0.91
CA LEU A 50 -0.62 24.95 -1.51
C LEU A 50 -0.34 24.90 -3.02
N LYS A 51 -0.94 25.81 -3.79
CA LYS A 51 -0.96 25.81 -5.27
C LYS A 51 0.40 25.52 -5.93
N ASN A 52 1.50 26.07 -5.39
CA ASN A 52 2.83 25.89 -5.98
C ASN A 52 3.36 24.44 -5.85
N SER A 53 3.00 23.73 -4.79
CA SER A 53 3.37 22.32 -4.58
C SER A 53 2.28 21.36 -5.06
N ALA A 54 1.04 21.81 -5.23
CA ALA A 54 -0.08 20.93 -5.57
C ALA A 54 0.12 20.22 -6.92
N ASN A 55 0.58 20.93 -7.94
CA ASN A 55 0.78 20.35 -9.27
C ASN A 55 1.96 19.36 -9.31
N GLU A 56 3.05 19.66 -8.60
CA GLU A 56 4.24 18.84 -8.55
C GLU A 56 3.94 17.48 -7.92
N TYR A 57 3.20 17.47 -6.81
CA TYR A 57 2.90 16.25 -6.04
C TYR A 57 1.53 15.63 -6.38
N GLN A 58 0.84 16.12 -7.42
CA GLN A 58 -0.44 15.55 -7.84
C GLN A 58 -0.39 14.03 -8.12
N PRO A 59 0.67 13.46 -8.70
CA PRO A 59 0.75 12.02 -8.91
C PRO A 59 0.63 11.19 -7.63
N TRP A 60 0.97 11.75 -6.47
CA TRP A 60 0.84 11.08 -5.19
C TRP A 60 -0.60 10.95 -4.68
N GLU A 61 -1.57 11.64 -5.25
CA GLU A 61 -2.98 11.36 -4.98
C GLU A 61 -3.34 9.90 -5.27
N PHE A 62 -2.68 9.33 -6.28
CA PHE A 62 -2.75 7.93 -6.62
C PHE A 62 -1.55 7.13 -6.05
N GLY A 63 -0.37 7.70 -6.01
CA GLY A 63 0.87 7.03 -5.61
C GLY A 63 0.87 6.59 -4.16
N ILE A 64 0.46 7.45 -3.21
CA ILE A 64 0.42 7.10 -1.79
C ILE A 64 -0.51 5.91 -1.52
N PRO A 65 -1.78 5.91 -1.96
CA PRO A 65 -2.64 4.73 -1.80
C PRO A 65 -2.09 3.49 -2.50
N SER A 66 -1.44 3.63 -3.65
CA SER A 66 -0.82 2.50 -4.35
C SER A 66 0.33 1.86 -3.56
N MET A 67 1.17 2.67 -2.91
CA MET A 67 2.22 2.17 -2.01
C MET A 67 1.62 1.49 -0.77
N ILE A 68 0.63 2.10 -0.14
CA ILE A 68 -0.10 1.50 0.99
C ILE A 68 -0.69 0.14 0.61
N MET A 69 -1.30 0.02 -0.57
CA MET A 69 -1.84 -1.25 -1.07
C MET A 69 -0.74 -2.30 -1.21
N THR A 70 0.39 -1.96 -1.83
CA THR A 70 1.53 -2.87 -2.01
C THR A 70 2.08 -3.35 -0.66
N ASP A 71 2.17 -2.45 0.31
CA ASP A 71 2.64 -2.78 1.65
C ASP A 71 1.68 -3.72 2.38
N LEU A 72 0.39 -3.43 2.35
CA LEU A 72 -0.62 -4.28 2.97
C LEU A 72 -0.73 -5.65 2.28
N GLU A 73 -0.55 -5.73 0.97
CA GLU A 73 -0.44 -7.00 0.24
C GLU A 73 0.78 -7.80 0.69
N SER A 74 1.93 -7.13 0.91
CA SER A 74 3.16 -7.79 1.34
C SER A 74 3.03 -8.49 2.69
N ILE A 75 2.18 -7.99 3.58
CA ILE A 75 1.88 -8.59 4.88
C ILE A 75 1.05 -9.88 4.72
N GLY A 76 0.23 -9.98 3.68
CA GLY A 76 -0.57 -11.17 3.38
C GLY A 76 -1.82 -11.36 4.24
N LEU A 77 -2.27 -10.34 4.97
CA LEU A 77 -3.44 -10.39 5.87
C LEU A 77 -4.70 -9.79 5.22
N PHE A 78 -4.53 -9.02 4.16
CA PHE A 78 -5.59 -8.28 3.50
C PHE A 78 -5.79 -8.77 2.07
N ASN A 79 -7.04 -8.79 1.63
CA ASN A 79 -7.42 -8.96 0.23
C ASN A 79 -7.72 -7.57 -0.34
N ILE A 80 -6.70 -6.99 -0.99
CA ILE A 80 -6.83 -5.65 -1.57
C ILE A 80 -7.71 -5.73 -2.81
N LEU A 81 -8.77 -4.94 -2.82
CA LEU A 81 -9.70 -4.88 -3.95
C LEU A 81 -9.10 -4.01 -5.05
N SER A 82 -9.03 -4.56 -6.26
CA SER A 82 -8.34 -3.95 -7.38
C SER A 82 -9.04 -2.70 -7.93
N TRP A 83 -8.27 -1.88 -8.64
CA TRP A 83 -8.78 -0.72 -9.36
C TRP A 83 -9.83 -1.10 -10.44
N GLU A 84 -9.67 -2.26 -11.08
CA GLU A 84 -10.61 -2.78 -12.07
C GLU A 84 -11.99 -2.97 -11.43
N ARG A 85 -12.03 -3.54 -10.22
CA ARG A 85 -13.27 -3.69 -9.45
C ARG A 85 -13.92 -2.33 -9.16
N LEU A 86 -13.12 -1.33 -8.79
CA LEU A 86 -13.60 0.04 -8.58
C LEU A 86 -14.18 0.66 -9.87
N LYS A 87 -13.51 0.43 -10.99
CA LYS A 87 -13.94 0.92 -12.30
C LYS A 87 -15.29 0.35 -12.71
N ASP A 88 -15.49 -0.95 -12.52
CA ASP A 88 -16.75 -1.63 -12.81
C ASP A 88 -17.89 -1.08 -11.95
N ILE A 89 -17.64 -0.89 -10.66
CA ILE A 89 -18.62 -0.32 -9.72
C ILE A 89 -18.95 1.13 -10.08
N SER A 90 -17.95 1.93 -10.37
CA SER A 90 -18.15 3.35 -10.75
C SER A 90 -18.93 3.50 -12.05
N ALA A 91 -18.74 2.58 -13.00
CA ALA A 91 -19.49 2.53 -14.24
C ALA A 91 -20.97 2.19 -13.99
N GLN A 92 -21.27 1.26 -13.09
CA GLN A 92 -22.64 0.89 -12.70
C GLN A 92 -23.38 2.05 -12.02
N LEU A 93 -22.67 2.84 -11.19
CA LEU A 93 -23.24 3.97 -10.48
C LEU A 93 -23.36 5.26 -11.33
N LYS A 94 -22.91 5.23 -12.60
CA LYS A 94 -22.71 6.44 -13.42
C LYS A 94 -21.83 7.49 -12.71
N PHE A 95 -20.97 7.03 -11.87
CA PHE A 95 -20.12 7.84 -11.00
C PHE A 95 -18.86 8.21 -11.78
N GLN A 96 -18.65 9.48 -12.02
CA GLN A 96 -17.35 9.95 -12.51
C GLN A 96 -16.38 9.99 -11.34
N TYR A 97 -15.64 8.90 -11.13
CA TYR A 97 -14.55 8.84 -10.15
C TYR A 97 -13.43 9.79 -10.59
N GLN A 98 -13.60 11.07 -10.30
CA GLN A 98 -12.61 12.13 -10.56
C GLN A 98 -11.82 12.51 -9.31
N GLY A 99 -11.49 11.54 -8.48
CA GLY A 99 -10.51 11.74 -7.42
C GLY A 99 -11.02 12.28 -6.09
N MET A 100 -12.26 12.75 -5.99
CA MET A 100 -12.84 13.20 -4.72
C MET A 100 -14.21 12.56 -4.54
N VAL A 101 -14.26 11.54 -3.71
CA VAL A 101 -15.49 10.94 -3.21
C VAL A 101 -15.68 11.50 -1.81
N ASP A 102 -16.85 12.06 -1.49
CA ASP A 102 -17.16 12.36 -0.10
C ASP A 102 -17.26 11.07 0.73
N GLU A 103 -17.24 11.18 2.05
CA GLU A 103 -17.13 10.02 2.92
C GLU A 103 -18.33 9.06 2.78
N ASP A 104 -19.55 9.59 2.58
CA ASP A 104 -20.75 8.79 2.42
C ASP A 104 -20.74 8.01 1.09
N GLN A 105 -20.33 8.67 0.02
CA GLN A 105 -20.16 8.04 -1.29
C GLN A 105 -19.05 6.98 -1.27
N ALA A 106 -17.95 7.25 -0.55
CA ALA A 106 -16.86 6.31 -0.38
C ALA A 106 -17.33 5.00 0.29
N VAL A 107 -18.14 5.09 1.32
CA VAL A 107 -18.72 3.94 2.03
C VAL A 107 -19.63 3.13 1.11
N GLU A 108 -20.46 3.80 0.28
CA GLU A 108 -21.33 3.11 -0.66
C GLU A 108 -20.54 2.35 -1.75
N VAL A 109 -19.48 2.96 -2.27
CA VAL A 109 -18.54 2.28 -3.19
C VAL A 109 -17.92 1.06 -2.51
N GLY A 110 -17.50 1.17 -1.25
CA GLY A 110 -16.98 0.06 -0.45
C GLY A 110 -18.00 -1.08 -0.29
N ARG A 111 -19.27 -0.75 -0.05
CA ARG A 111 -20.36 -1.73 0.08
C ARG A 111 -20.58 -2.51 -1.23
N LEU A 112 -20.63 -1.83 -2.35
CA LEU A 112 -20.78 -2.44 -3.67
C LEU A 112 -19.58 -3.31 -4.06
N ALA A 113 -18.38 -2.94 -3.57
CA ALA A 113 -17.18 -3.74 -3.78
C ALA A 113 -17.09 -4.95 -2.85
N ALA A 114 -18.00 -5.10 -1.89
CA ALA A 114 -17.94 -6.08 -0.81
C ALA A 114 -16.65 -5.94 0.04
N ALA A 115 -16.18 -4.71 0.24
CA ALA A 115 -15.12 -4.42 1.18
C ALA A 115 -15.64 -4.49 2.61
N ARG A 116 -14.79 -4.94 3.54
CA ARG A 116 -15.05 -4.84 4.97
C ARG A 116 -14.59 -3.49 5.52
N PHE A 117 -13.45 -3.05 5.04
CA PHE A 117 -12.89 -1.76 5.41
C PHE A 117 -12.59 -0.91 4.17
N LEU A 118 -12.65 0.39 4.37
CA LEU A 118 -12.32 1.39 3.39
C LEU A 118 -11.26 2.33 3.97
N LEU A 119 -10.21 2.58 3.20
CA LEU A 119 -9.19 3.59 3.49
C LEU A 119 -9.36 4.76 2.54
N THR A 120 -9.34 5.95 3.07
CA THR A 120 -9.17 7.20 2.32
C THR A 120 -8.25 8.13 3.10
N GLY A 121 -7.76 9.19 2.46
CA GLY A 121 -6.84 10.07 3.16
C GLY A 121 -6.55 11.35 2.41
N ASN A 122 -5.71 12.14 3.02
CA ASN A 122 -5.17 13.35 2.40
C ASN A 122 -3.69 13.48 2.74
N PHE A 123 -2.99 14.26 1.93
CA PHE A 123 -1.66 14.71 2.24
C PHE A 123 -1.52 16.21 1.94
N MET A 124 -0.59 16.82 2.62
CA MET A 124 -0.30 18.25 2.48
C MET A 124 1.21 18.46 2.57
N ILE A 125 1.74 19.24 1.63
CA ILE A 125 3.13 19.66 1.62
C ILE A 125 3.17 21.19 1.75
N ILE A 126 3.85 21.64 2.81
CA ILE A 126 4.14 23.05 3.05
C ILE A 126 5.66 23.20 3.17
N ARG A 127 6.26 23.87 2.18
CA ARG A 127 7.72 23.95 2.05
C ARG A 127 8.33 22.55 1.95
N GLN A 128 9.08 22.11 2.95
CA GLN A 128 9.71 20.78 3.04
C GLN A 128 9.03 19.86 4.08
N THR A 129 7.90 20.27 4.61
CA THR A 129 7.16 19.47 5.59
C THR A 129 6.00 18.78 4.91
N LEU A 130 5.98 17.47 5.02
CA LEU A 130 4.91 16.59 4.57
C LEU A 130 4.08 16.14 5.76
N ARG A 131 2.76 16.18 5.64
CA ARG A 131 1.80 15.50 6.50
C ARG A 131 0.95 14.58 5.65
N ILE A 132 0.81 13.33 6.07
CA ILE A 132 -0.10 12.35 5.48
C ILE A 132 -1.07 11.91 6.56
N GLU A 133 -2.34 11.80 6.22
CA GLU A 133 -3.40 11.32 7.10
C GLU A 133 -4.24 10.28 6.37
N VAL A 134 -4.53 9.17 7.04
CA VAL A 134 -5.42 8.12 6.57
C VAL A 134 -6.59 7.98 7.55
N LYS A 135 -7.78 7.81 7.01
CA LYS A 135 -9.01 7.49 7.73
C LYS A 135 -9.42 6.07 7.37
N VAL A 136 -9.87 5.33 8.37
CA VAL A 136 -10.34 3.95 8.25
C VAL A 136 -11.82 3.93 8.56
N PHE A 137 -12.63 3.40 7.64
CA PHE A 137 -14.07 3.24 7.79
C PHE A 137 -14.45 1.76 7.83
N SER A 138 -15.38 1.42 8.69
CA SER A 138 -16.12 0.16 8.58
C SER A 138 -17.21 0.35 7.52
N VAL A 139 -17.18 -0.45 6.47
CA VAL A 139 -18.16 -0.40 5.37
C VAL A 139 -19.54 -0.84 5.85
N GLU A 140 -19.59 -1.80 6.76
CA GLU A 140 -20.84 -2.31 7.35
C GLU A 140 -21.63 -1.23 8.07
N SER A 141 -20.97 -0.50 8.97
CA SER A 141 -21.64 0.56 9.79
C SER A 141 -21.63 1.94 9.12
N GLY A 142 -20.78 2.16 8.11
CA GLY A 142 -20.57 3.48 7.52
C GLY A 142 -19.77 4.45 8.40
N ILE A 143 -19.23 3.99 9.54
CA ILE A 143 -18.61 4.85 10.56
C ILE A 143 -17.09 4.84 10.41
N GLN A 144 -16.47 6.01 10.57
CA GLN A 144 -15.02 6.09 10.74
C GLN A 144 -14.62 5.43 12.08
N ILE A 145 -13.82 4.37 11.99
CA ILE A 145 -13.37 3.58 13.14
C ILE A 145 -11.96 3.95 13.60
N GLY A 146 -11.25 4.76 12.83
CA GLY A 146 -9.94 5.24 13.21
C GLY A 146 -9.32 6.19 12.20
N ALA A 147 -8.23 6.80 12.63
CA ALA A 147 -7.35 7.60 11.78
C ALA A 147 -5.92 7.48 12.25
N SER A 148 -4.99 7.55 11.31
CA SER A 148 -3.56 7.61 11.58
C SER A 148 -2.95 8.76 10.78
N ALA A 149 -1.99 9.46 11.36
CA ALA A 149 -1.32 10.55 10.68
C ALA A 149 0.17 10.58 11.01
N VAL A 150 0.96 11.00 10.03
CA VAL A 150 2.40 11.21 10.18
C VAL A 150 2.76 12.59 9.68
N THR A 151 3.78 13.18 10.27
CA THR A 151 4.33 14.48 9.85
C THR A 151 5.84 14.42 9.95
N GLY A 152 6.53 14.90 8.94
CA GLY A 152 7.99 14.95 8.92
C GLY A 152 8.51 15.70 7.69
N LYS A 153 9.80 15.60 7.42
CA LYS A 153 10.40 16.18 6.22
C LYS A 153 10.01 15.34 5.00
N ILE A 154 9.90 15.99 3.83
CA ILE A 154 9.54 15.30 2.59
C ILE A 154 10.60 14.28 2.16
N ASP A 155 11.86 14.49 2.45
CA ASP A 155 12.95 13.53 2.18
C ASP A 155 12.81 12.22 2.99
N GLN A 156 12.03 12.24 4.07
CA GLN A 156 11.68 11.08 4.89
C GLN A 156 10.36 10.41 4.43
N PHE A 157 9.85 10.75 3.25
CA PHE A 157 8.54 10.31 2.77
C PHE A 157 8.31 8.81 2.92
N PHE A 158 9.24 7.98 2.44
CA PHE A 158 9.08 6.52 2.46
C PHE A 158 9.06 5.95 3.88
N GLU A 159 9.83 6.53 4.80
CA GLU A 159 9.77 6.15 6.22
C GLU A 159 8.45 6.57 6.88
N LEU A 160 7.97 7.77 6.55
CA LEU A 160 6.69 8.28 7.06
C LEU A 160 5.54 7.41 6.56
N GLU A 161 5.58 7.00 5.30
CA GLU A 161 4.59 6.09 4.71
C GLU A 161 4.56 4.75 5.46
N LYS A 162 5.71 4.11 5.73
CA LYS A 162 5.79 2.87 6.52
C LYS A 162 5.23 3.04 7.94
N LYS A 163 5.57 4.14 8.61
CA LYS A 163 5.00 4.46 9.94
C LYS A 163 3.49 4.60 9.89
N LEU A 164 2.97 5.24 8.84
CA LEU A 164 1.52 5.39 8.62
C LEU A 164 0.84 4.04 8.47
N VAL A 165 1.39 3.15 7.60
CA VAL A 165 0.84 1.80 7.38
C VAL A 165 0.83 0.99 8.67
N ILE A 166 1.93 0.98 9.43
CA ILE A 166 1.98 0.28 10.73
C ILE A 166 0.92 0.84 11.68
N GLY A 167 0.80 2.17 11.78
CA GLY A 167 -0.13 2.82 12.70
C GLY A 167 -1.60 2.53 12.40
N MET A 168 -1.97 2.39 11.11
CA MET A 168 -3.37 2.16 10.74
C MET A 168 -3.81 0.70 10.86
N THR A 169 -2.89 -0.29 10.87
CA THR A 169 -3.27 -1.70 10.93
C THR A 169 -4.04 -2.06 12.21
N ALA A 170 -3.81 -1.35 13.31
CA ALA A 170 -4.56 -1.53 14.55
C ALA A 170 -6.07 -1.27 14.36
N TYR A 171 -6.44 -0.26 13.56
CA TYR A 171 -7.84 0.03 13.25
C TYR A 171 -8.47 -0.98 12.29
N LEU A 172 -7.65 -1.72 11.55
CA LEU A 172 -8.09 -2.85 10.72
C LEU A 172 -8.24 -4.15 11.52
N GLY A 173 -8.19 -4.07 12.86
CA GLY A 173 -8.31 -5.21 13.75
C GLY A 173 -7.08 -6.12 13.77
N THR A 174 -5.91 -5.62 13.38
CA THR A 174 -4.70 -6.40 13.23
C THR A 174 -3.53 -5.75 13.97
N VAL A 175 -2.84 -6.57 14.79
CA VAL A 175 -1.54 -6.24 15.37
C VAL A 175 -0.49 -7.02 14.59
N LEU A 176 0.44 -6.30 13.97
CA LEU A 176 1.51 -6.91 13.18
C LEU A 176 2.53 -7.58 14.10
N THR A 177 2.95 -8.79 13.73
CA THR A 177 4.08 -9.48 14.33
C THR A 177 5.39 -8.76 14.00
N VAL A 178 6.49 -9.17 14.66
CA VAL A 178 7.82 -8.61 14.37
C VAL A 178 8.23 -8.88 12.92
N ASP A 179 7.97 -10.09 12.42
CA ASP A 179 8.32 -10.50 11.07
C ASP A 179 7.49 -9.76 10.01
N GLU A 180 6.19 -9.56 10.27
CA GLU A 180 5.32 -8.78 9.39
C GLU A 180 5.76 -7.31 9.31
N LYS A 181 6.13 -6.71 10.45
CA LYS A 181 6.70 -5.34 10.47
C LYS A 181 8.03 -5.29 9.73
N SER A 182 8.90 -6.27 9.94
CA SER A 182 10.19 -6.35 9.25
C SER A 182 10.01 -6.44 7.73
N ARG A 183 9.09 -7.30 7.27
CA ARG A 183 8.76 -7.45 5.86
C ARG A 183 8.25 -6.13 5.27
N LEU A 184 7.35 -5.46 5.96
CA LEU A 184 6.80 -4.17 5.54
C LEU A 184 7.92 -3.11 5.42
N LEU A 185 8.80 -3.02 6.41
CA LEU A 185 9.90 -2.06 6.41
C LEU A 185 10.94 -2.34 5.32
N GLN A 186 11.11 -3.60 4.91
CA GLN A 186 12.01 -4.01 3.83
C GLN A 186 11.39 -3.86 2.43
N ASN A 187 10.08 -3.71 2.34
CA ASN A 187 9.37 -3.55 1.08
C ASN A 187 9.52 -2.13 0.54
N VAL A 188 10.73 -1.78 0.09
CA VAL A 188 11.05 -0.45 -0.45
C VAL A 188 11.24 -0.57 -1.96
N GLU A 189 10.32 0.02 -2.72
CA GLU A 189 10.37 0.00 -4.20
C GLU A 189 11.39 0.99 -4.76
N THR A 190 11.52 2.15 -4.13
CA THR A 190 12.48 3.21 -4.44
C THR A 190 12.64 4.13 -3.23
N THR A 191 13.78 4.80 -3.12
CA THR A 191 14.02 5.88 -2.15
C THR A 191 14.06 7.25 -2.84
N SER A 192 13.89 7.30 -4.16
CA SER A 192 13.86 8.53 -4.95
C SER A 192 12.45 9.08 -5.06
N ILE A 193 12.24 10.28 -4.52
CA ILE A 193 10.98 11.02 -4.64
C ILE A 193 10.67 11.29 -6.12
N ASP A 194 11.65 11.74 -6.88
CA ASP A 194 11.48 12.05 -8.30
C ASP A 194 11.15 10.80 -9.13
N ALA A 195 11.80 9.67 -8.82
CA ALA A 195 11.46 8.39 -9.46
C ALA A 195 10.01 7.99 -9.16
N SER A 196 9.60 8.08 -7.90
CA SER A 196 8.23 7.81 -7.45
C SER A 196 7.21 8.70 -8.17
N LEU A 197 7.41 10.03 -8.15
CA LEU A 197 6.50 10.98 -8.79
C LEU A 197 6.37 10.73 -10.30
N ASN A 198 7.47 10.50 -10.99
CA ASN A 198 7.43 10.24 -12.44
C ASN A 198 6.76 8.89 -12.73
N ASN A 199 7.04 7.83 -11.96
CA ASN A 199 6.34 6.56 -12.14
C ASN A 199 4.83 6.70 -11.98
N TYR A 200 4.37 7.31 -10.90
CA TYR A 200 2.93 7.47 -10.67
C TYR A 200 2.27 8.46 -11.63
N ALA A 201 2.99 9.46 -12.13
CA ALA A 201 2.50 10.30 -13.23
C ALA A 201 2.26 9.48 -14.51
N GLY A 202 3.15 8.53 -14.82
CA GLY A 202 2.98 7.59 -15.92
C GLY A 202 1.75 6.68 -15.71
N GLU A 203 1.58 6.12 -14.53
CA GLU A 203 0.41 5.28 -14.22
C GLU A 203 -0.92 6.06 -14.31
N VAL A 204 -0.95 7.30 -13.84
CA VAL A 204 -2.12 8.19 -14.00
C VAL A 204 -2.41 8.48 -15.47
N ALA A 205 -1.39 8.72 -16.29
CA ALA A 205 -1.56 8.93 -17.73
C ALA A 205 -2.13 7.67 -18.42
N LEU A 206 -1.67 6.46 -18.07
CA LEU A 206 -2.23 5.22 -18.61
C LEU A 206 -3.70 5.03 -18.24
N ARG A 207 -4.10 5.31 -17.00
CA ARG A 207 -5.49 5.23 -16.56
C ARG A 207 -6.39 6.17 -17.35
N LYS A 208 -5.91 7.40 -17.59
CA LYS A 208 -6.64 8.37 -18.45
C LYS A 208 -6.71 7.90 -19.90
N ALA A 209 -5.64 7.30 -20.42
CA ALA A 209 -5.63 6.73 -21.75
C ALA A 209 -6.67 5.62 -21.90
N ASP A 210 -6.80 4.75 -20.92
CA ASP A 210 -7.80 3.66 -20.95
C ASP A 210 -9.24 4.21 -20.90
N GLN A 211 -9.49 5.25 -20.12
CA GLN A 211 -10.78 5.93 -20.12
C GLN A 211 -11.12 6.53 -21.50
N LEU A 212 -10.12 7.15 -22.15
CA LEU A 212 -10.30 7.75 -23.48
C LEU A 212 -10.51 6.67 -24.56
N LYS A 213 -9.85 5.50 -24.45
CA LYS A 213 -10.10 4.35 -25.35
C LYS A 213 -11.56 3.90 -25.27
N VAL A 214 -12.11 3.77 -24.06
CA VAL A 214 -13.52 3.41 -23.85
C VAL A 214 -14.47 4.44 -24.46
N GLN A 215 -14.10 5.71 -24.44
CA GLN A 215 -14.85 6.81 -25.07
C GLN A 215 -14.63 6.94 -26.59
N GLY A 216 -13.84 6.05 -27.20
CA GLY A 216 -13.53 6.08 -28.63
C GLY A 216 -12.48 7.12 -29.05
N ARG A 217 -11.88 7.87 -28.10
CA ARG A 217 -10.91 8.95 -28.34
C ARG A 217 -9.48 8.39 -28.45
N LYS A 218 -9.25 7.56 -29.47
CA LYS A 218 -8.03 6.75 -29.63
C LYS A 218 -6.76 7.60 -29.80
N ASP A 219 -6.82 8.73 -30.51
CA ASP A 219 -5.64 9.58 -30.75
C ASP A 219 -5.13 10.19 -29.44
N LEU A 220 -6.01 10.75 -28.64
CA LEU A 220 -5.68 11.29 -27.33
C LEU A 220 -5.18 10.22 -26.36
N ALA A 221 -5.75 9.00 -26.45
CA ALA A 221 -5.25 7.88 -25.66
C ALA A 221 -3.81 7.52 -26.05
N LYS A 222 -3.49 7.56 -27.33
CA LYS A 222 -2.12 7.32 -27.84
C LYS A 222 -1.12 8.36 -27.33
N GLU A 223 -1.50 9.65 -27.32
CA GLU A 223 -0.66 10.72 -26.75
C GLU A 223 -0.38 10.48 -25.26
N LEU A 224 -1.39 10.10 -24.48
CA LEU A 224 -1.20 9.81 -23.06
C LEU A 224 -0.33 8.56 -22.82
N ILE A 225 -0.38 7.56 -23.67
CA ILE A 225 0.50 6.40 -23.60
C ILE A 225 1.96 6.82 -23.85
N GLN A 226 2.22 7.68 -24.83
CA GLN A 226 3.56 8.22 -25.08
C GLN A 226 4.06 9.05 -23.90
N GLN A 227 3.19 9.89 -23.31
CA GLN A 227 3.52 10.62 -22.09
C GLN A 227 3.85 9.68 -20.92
N ALA A 228 3.08 8.59 -20.77
CA ALA A 228 3.34 7.60 -19.73
C ALA A 228 4.71 6.92 -19.92
N GLN A 229 5.05 6.55 -21.16
CA GLN A 229 6.36 5.98 -21.48
C GLN A 229 7.48 6.94 -21.07
N ALA A 230 7.43 8.19 -21.50
CA ALA A 230 8.44 9.20 -21.15
C ALA A 230 8.56 9.39 -19.62
N LYS A 231 7.46 9.27 -18.90
CA LYS A 231 7.44 9.35 -17.43
C LYS A 231 8.11 8.15 -16.77
N PHE A 232 7.90 6.92 -17.27
CA PHE A 232 8.57 5.73 -16.75
C PHE A 232 10.07 5.75 -17.06
N GLU A 233 10.47 6.20 -18.26
CA GLU A 233 11.87 6.39 -18.62
C GLU A 233 12.54 7.39 -17.67
N LYS A 234 11.89 8.53 -17.42
CA LYS A 234 12.38 9.52 -16.46
C LYS A 234 12.45 8.99 -15.02
N ALA A 235 11.52 8.15 -14.61
CA ALA A 235 11.59 7.49 -13.31
C ALA A 235 12.86 6.62 -13.21
N LEU A 236 13.23 5.92 -14.28
CA LEU A 236 14.43 5.08 -14.35
C LEU A 236 15.72 5.88 -14.46
N GLU A 237 15.69 7.13 -14.95
CA GLU A 237 16.83 8.06 -14.88
C GLU A 237 17.14 8.44 -13.42
N HIS A 238 16.11 8.62 -12.57
CA HIS A 238 16.26 8.96 -11.16
C HIS A 238 16.56 7.75 -10.27
N ASP A 239 16.06 6.57 -10.63
CA ASP A 239 16.34 5.30 -9.96
C ASP A 239 16.36 4.15 -10.98
N PRO A 240 17.54 3.79 -11.50
CA PRO A 240 17.68 2.68 -12.47
C PRO A 240 17.27 1.32 -11.93
N ASN A 241 17.09 1.16 -10.61
CA ASN A 241 16.70 -0.10 -9.98
C ASN A 241 15.21 -0.18 -9.66
N TYR A 242 14.41 0.86 -9.93
CA TYR A 242 13.00 0.91 -9.62
C TYR A 242 12.20 -0.13 -10.43
N GLN A 243 11.92 -1.28 -9.79
CA GLN A 243 11.31 -2.44 -10.45
C GLN A 243 9.91 -2.16 -10.99
N ARG A 244 9.10 -1.37 -10.26
CA ARG A 244 7.76 -0.98 -10.72
C ARG A 244 7.83 -0.20 -12.04
N ALA A 245 8.73 0.78 -12.15
CA ALA A 245 8.90 1.56 -13.37
C ALA A 245 9.38 0.69 -14.54
N LYS A 246 10.31 -0.25 -14.30
CA LYS A 246 10.73 -1.24 -15.32
C LYS A 246 9.56 -2.09 -15.81
N LYS A 247 8.75 -2.61 -14.89
CA LYS A 247 7.58 -3.43 -15.21
C LYS A 247 6.54 -2.64 -16.00
N ASN A 248 6.28 -1.39 -15.62
CA ASN A 248 5.35 -0.51 -16.31
C ASN A 248 5.81 -0.22 -17.73
N LEU A 249 7.10 0.09 -17.93
CA LEU A 249 7.68 0.34 -19.23
C LEU A 249 7.65 -0.91 -20.13
N ALA A 250 8.01 -2.07 -19.59
CA ALA A 250 7.95 -3.34 -20.32
C ALA A 250 6.51 -3.71 -20.73
N GLY A 251 5.53 -3.43 -19.86
CA GLY A 251 4.11 -3.64 -20.15
C GLY A 251 3.63 -2.81 -21.35
N LEU A 252 4.11 -1.60 -21.50
CA LEU A 252 3.81 -0.76 -22.67
C LEU A 252 4.40 -1.33 -23.96
N ALA A 253 5.62 -1.84 -23.95
CA ALA A 253 6.26 -2.42 -25.11
C ALA A 253 5.50 -3.67 -25.62
N MET A 254 4.88 -4.44 -24.72
CA MET A 254 4.07 -5.60 -25.09
C MET A 254 2.67 -5.24 -25.60
N ALA A 255 2.14 -4.09 -25.17
CA ALA A 255 0.80 -3.64 -25.54
C ALA A 255 0.73 -2.90 -26.88
N VAL A 256 1.85 -2.47 -27.43
CA VAL A 256 1.94 -1.89 -28.76
C VAL A 256 2.21 -3.05 -29.76
N PRO A 257 1.23 -3.48 -30.59
CA PRO A 257 1.54 -4.42 -31.65
C PRO A 257 2.59 -3.76 -32.54
N MET A 258 3.68 -4.47 -32.84
CA MET A 258 4.60 -4.10 -33.91
C MET A 258 3.80 -4.11 -35.21
N THR A 259 3.16 -3.01 -35.55
CA THR A 259 2.71 -2.73 -36.92
C THR A 259 3.94 -2.31 -37.69
N LEU A 260 4.62 -3.30 -38.26
CA LEU A 260 5.47 -3.11 -39.42
C LEU A 260 4.63 -2.76 -40.64
#